data_e64bd29cf2874f335900809af8a501cb
#
_entry.id   e64bd29cf2874f335900809af8a501cb
#
_cell.length_a   1.000
_cell.length_b   1.000
_cell.length_c   1.000
_cell.angle_alpha   90.00
_cell.angle_beta   90.00
_cell.angle_gamma   90.00
#
_symmetry.space_group_name_H-M   'P 1'
#
loop_
_entity.id
_entity.type
_entity.pdbx_description
1 polymer ?
#
loop_
_entity_poly.entity_id
_entity_poly.type
_entity_poly.pdbx_seq_one_letter_code
_entity_poly.pdbx_strand_id
1 'polypeptide(L)'
;MAQVQLLVTASAQAFRDRIESDDDPLSLRDLPAFGAGELGVRGLSITASMLTGLGVPDLEAIRDAGDKVGCPTLLLIEDRPLPLADADPAARAAAIERIGRLSNAAGKLGAAQLGLSIEGEDGDDRFEQAASTVRDAVQTIDRFEVAVQIEARPGITGDPVRLTDLIKKIGGFRIGSLPDFRFAHDTGDYEGTLRRLAPYAGTMIATVGASARGGKPAGKSDATPYDLEAGLETVLAVGYQHAICLDHAGGPGASAAMIEARQRIETFLDPGSDEEEPPAAEEEAS
;
A
#
# COMPACT_ATOMS: atom_id res chain seq x y z
N MET A 1 -28.47 -5.82 -0.78
CA MET A 1 -27.38 -4.90 -1.25
C MET A 1 -26.20 -5.79 -1.57
N ALA A 2 -25.42 -5.52 -2.63
CA ALA A 2 -24.18 -6.27 -2.86
C ALA A 2 -23.24 -6.01 -1.67
N GLN A 3 -22.74 -7.07 -1.06
CA GLN A 3 -21.77 -6.96 0.04
C GLN A 3 -20.50 -6.31 -0.53
N VAL A 4 -20.10 -5.19 0.02
CA VAL A 4 -18.85 -4.52 -0.39
C VAL A 4 -17.70 -5.34 0.18
N GLN A 5 -16.85 -5.87 -0.69
CA GLN A 5 -15.65 -6.59 -0.29
C GLN A 5 -14.43 -5.70 -0.53
N LEU A 6 -13.77 -5.26 0.54
CA LEU A 6 -12.44 -4.71 0.47
C LEU A 6 -11.42 -5.84 0.69
N LEU A 7 -10.36 -5.83 -0.08
CA LEU A 7 -9.27 -6.77 0.12
C LEU A 7 -8.29 -6.21 1.18
N VAL A 8 -8.19 -6.85 2.33
CA VAL A 8 -7.23 -6.46 3.36
C VAL A 8 -5.88 -7.13 3.08
N THR A 9 -4.84 -6.33 2.97
CA THR A 9 -3.46 -6.76 2.70
C THR A 9 -2.51 -6.20 3.75
N ALA A 10 -1.28 -6.68 3.80
CA ALA A 10 -0.27 -6.22 4.77
C ALA A 10 1.02 -5.77 4.08
N SER A 11 1.66 -4.76 4.65
CA SER A 11 2.97 -4.27 4.24
C SER A 11 4.09 -5.11 4.87
N ALA A 12 4.97 -5.67 4.03
CA ALA A 12 6.20 -6.33 4.46
C ALA A 12 7.11 -5.38 5.26
N GLN A 13 7.00 -4.07 5.01
CA GLN A 13 7.78 -3.05 5.70
C GLN A 13 7.60 -3.09 7.22
N ALA A 14 6.41 -3.44 7.70
CA ALA A 14 6.12 -3.59 9.12
C ALA A 14 6.95 -4.68 9.81
N PHE A 15 7.51 -5.61 9.04
CA PHE A 15 8.30 -6.76 9.51
C PHE A 15 9.76 -6.70 9.08
N ARG A 16 10.25 -5.55 8.61
CA ARG A 16 11.63 -5.37 8.14
C ARG A 16 12.65 -5.85 9.17
N ASP A 17 12.49 -5.50 10.45
CA ASP A 17 13.40 -5.89 11.51
C ASP A 17 13.52 -7.42 11.62
N ARG A 18 12.41 -8.16 11.44
CA ARG A 18 12.43 -9.63 11.44
C ARG A 18 13.04 -10.19 10.15
N ILE A 19 12.80 -9.55 9.02
CA ILE A 19 13.34 -9.97 7.71
C ILE A 19 14.87 -9.81 7.69
N GLU A 20 15.39 -8.79 8.37
CA GLU A 20 16.81 -8.48 8.46
C GLU A 20 17.48 -9.10 9.71
N SER A 21 16.72 -9.82 10.58
CA SER A 21 17.23 -10.42 11.82
C SER A 21 17.81 -11.80 11.60
N ASP A 22 18.88 -12.11 12.33
CA ASP A 22 19.45 -13.47 12.42
C ASP A 22 18.80 -14.31 13.55
N ASP A 23 18.19 -13.66 14.55
CA ASP A 23 17.65 -14.34 15.75
C ASP A 23 16.23 -14.89 15.57
N ASP A 24 15.37 -14.19 14.84
CA ASP A 24 14.00 -14.61 14.51
C ASP A 24 13.71 -14.28 13.03
N PRO A 25 14.36 -14.98 12.10
CA PRO A 25 14.28 -14.62 10.68
C PRO A 25 12.92 -14.93 10.09
N LEU A 26 12.32 -13.93 9.42
CA LEU A 26 11.17 -14.10 8.55
C LEU A 26 11.63 -13.92 7.11
N SER A 27 11.81 -15.00 6.36
CA SER A 27 12.23 -14.86 4.97
C SER A 27 11.11 -14.26 4.11
N LEU A 28 11.48 -13.55 3.03
CA LEU A 28 10.49 -13.04 2.08
C LEU A 28 9.66 -14.15 1.43
N ARG A 29 10.22 -15.36 1.35
CA ARG A 29 9.52 -16.54 0.83
C ARG A 29 8.48 -17.08 1.81
N ASP A 30 8.70 -16.93 3.12
CA ASP A 30 7.77 -17.38 4.16
C ASP A 30 6.73 -16.30 4.51
N LEU A 31 6.96 -15.06 4.10
CA LEU A 31 6.09 -13.92 4.36
C LEU A 31 4.63 -14.14 3.89
N PRO A 32 4.35 -14.76 2.71
CA PRO A 32 2.96 -15.07 2.33
C PRO A 32 2.25 -16.02 3.30
N ALA A 33 2.93 -17.06 3.79
CA ALA A 33 2.37 -17.99 4.77
C ALA A 33 2.13 -17.32 6.13
N PHE A 34 3.06 -16.46 6.56
CA PHE A 34 2.89 -15.62 7.74
C PHE A 34 1.70 -14.66 7.59
N GLY A 35 1.60 -13.97 6.45
CA GLY A 35 0.47 -13.07 6.15
C GLY A 35 -0.88 -13.77 6.20
N ALA A 36 -1.00 -14.93 5.54
CA ALA A 36 -2.24 -15.69 5.51
C ALA A 36 -2.58 -16.33 6.87
N GLY A 37 -1.59 -16.91 7.55
CA GLY A 37 -1.78 -17.67 8.79
C GLY A 37 -1.86 -16.80 10.04
N GLU A 38 -0.85 -15.93 10.25
CA GLU A 38 -0.73 -15.13 11.47
C GLU A 38 -1.55 -13.84 11.41
N LEU A 39 -1.46 -13.11 10.28
CA LEU A 39 -2.17 -11.83 10.14
C LEU A 39 -3.59 -11.99 9.61
N GLY A 40 -3.92 -13.11 8.96
CA GLY A 40 -5.21 -13.36 8.34
C GLY A 40 -5.48 -12.49 7.11
N VAL A 41 -4.45 -11.96 6.45
CA VAL A 41 -4.58 -11.10 5.25
C VAL A 41 -4.57 -11.91 3.95
N ARG A 42 -5.04 -11.29 2.87
CA ARG A 42 -5.20 -11.94 1.56
C ARG A 42 -4.29 -11.37 0.48
N GLY A 43 -3.23 -10.68 0.87
CA GLY A 43 -2.22 -10.15 -0.03
C GLY A 43 -1.17 -9.34 0.70
N LEU A 44 -0.09 -9.03 -0.01
CA LEU A 44 1.07 -8.33 0.53
C LEU A 44 1.46 -7.14 -0.33
N SER A 45 2.09 -6.15 0.29
CA SER A 45 2.97 -5.21 -0.39
C SER A 45 4.41 -5.46 0.03
N ILE A 46 5.34 -5.37 -0.92
CA ILE A 46 6.79 -5.52 -0.68
C ILE A 46 7.50 -4.22 -1.08
N THR A 47 8.50 -3.83 -0.30
CA THR A 47 9.33 -2.65 -0.59
C THR A 47 10.53 -3.05 -1.44
N ALA A 48 10.86 -2.26 -2.45
CA ALA A 48 11.89 -2.58 -3.42
C ALA A 48 13.29 -2.80 -2.81
N SER A 49 13.62 -2.09 -1.73
CA SER A 49 14.90 -2.29 -1.02
C SER A 49 15.06 -3.68 -0.42
N MET A 50 13.96 -4.35 -0.03
CA MET A 50 13.97 -5.73 0.47
C MET A 50 14.35 -6.76 -0.59
N LEU A 51 14.19 -6.41 -1.86
CA LEU A 51 14.54 -7.29 -2.99
C LEU A 51 16.00 -7.16 -3.42
N THR A 52 16.80 -6.37 -2.71
CA THR A 52 18.20 -6.15 -3.06
C THR A 52 18.98 -7.47 -2.97
N GLY A 53 19.67 -7.82 -4.06
CA GLY A 53 20.45 -9.07 -4.15
C GLY A 53 19.66 -10.28 -4.62
N LEU A 54 18.33 -10.20 -4.73
CA LEU A 54 17.50 -11.30 -5.24
C LEU A 54 17.52 -11.37 -6.76
N GLY A 55 17.59 -12.59 -7.29
CA GLY A 55 17.45 -12.86 -8.72
C GLY A 55 16.02 -13.22 -9.12
N VAL A 56 15.81 -13.40 -10.43
CA VAL A 56 14.50 -13.81 -10.98
C VAL A 56 13.94 -15.07 -10.31
N PRO A 57 14.74 -16.14 -10.08
CA PRO A 57 14.23 -17.35 -9.41
C PRO A 57 13.70 -17.08 -7.99
N ASP A 58 14.32 -16.13 -7.25
CA ASP A 58 13.88 -15.79 -5.91
C ASP A 58 12.53 -15.06 -5.94
N LEU A 59 12.36 -14.12 -6.88
CA LEU A 59 11.09 -13.39 -7.06
C LEU A 59 9.95 -14.35 -7.46
N GLU A 60 10.22 -15.28 -8.39
CA GLU A 60 9.27 -16.29 -8.79
C GLU A 60 8.94 -17.26 -7.63
N ALA A 61 9.90 -17.59 -6.78
CA ALA A 61 9.67 -18.43 -5.59
C ALA A 61 8.79 -17.71 -4.54
N ILE A 62 8.93 -16.39 -4.37
CA ILE A 62 8.04 -15.59 -3.50
C ILE A 62 6.62 -15.59 -4.08
N ARG A 63 6.46 -15.38 -5.40
CA ARG A 63 5.17 -15.45 -6.07
C ARG A 63 4.50 -16.81 -5.87
N ASP A 64 5.20 -17.90 -6.17
CA ASP A 64 4.67 -19.25 -6.08
C ASP A 64 4.27 -19.62 -4.64
N ALA A 65 5.01 -19.08 -3.63
CA ALA A 65 4.64 -19.23 -2.22
C ALA A 65 3.33 -18.48 -1.91
N GLY A 66 3.15 -17.27 -2.45
CA GLY A 66 1.93 -16.48 -2.30
C GLY A 66 0.72 -17.13 -2.94
N ASP A 67 0.86 -17.61 -4.17
CA ASP A 67 -0.20 -18.29 -4.91
C ASP A 67 -0.66 -19.57 -4.17
N LYS A 68 0.28 -20.30 -3.61
CA LYS A 68 -0.01 -21.54 -2.87
C LYS A 68 -0.89 -21.33 -1.63
N VAL A 69 -0.75 -20.21 -0.95
CA VAL A 69 -1.49 -19.92 0.30
C VAL A 69 -2.60 -18.87 0.12
N GLY A 70 -2.83 -18.38 -1.10
CA GLY A 70 -3.83 -17.36 -1.40
C GLY A 70 -3.51 -15.98 -0.78
N CYS A 71 -2.20 -15.67 -0.66
CA CYS A 71 -1.70 -14.37 -0.16
C CYS A 71 -0.59 -13.85 -1.10
N PRO A 72 -0.93 -13.48 -2.35
CA PRO A 72 0.03 -13.02 -3.34
C PRO A 72 0.58 -11.62 -3.01
N THR A 73 1.71 -11.27 -3.62
CA THR A 73 2.17 -9.89 -3.65
C THR A 73 1.35 -9.10 -4.66
N LEU A 74 0.68 -8.03 -4.23
CA LEU A 74 -0.19 -7.21 -5.06
C LEU A 74 0.43 -5.87 -5.44
N LEU A 75 1.32 -5.36 -4.59
CA LEU A 75 1.92 -4.04 -4.73
C LEU A 75 3.42 -4.12 -4.42
N LEU A 76 4.25 -3.67 -5.35
CA LEU A 76 5.66 -3.37 -5.13
C LEU A 76 5.79 -1.86 -4.88
N ILE A 77 6.51 -1.45 -3.83
CA ILE A 77 6.70 -0.02 -3.50
C ILE A 77 8.17 0.34 -3.64
N GLU A 78 8.48 1.38 -4.43
CA GLU A 78 9.78 2.03 -4.38
C GLU A 78 9.83 2.95 -3.16
N ASP A 79 10.69 2.64 -2.21
CA ASP A 79 10.80 3.34 -0.93
C ASP A 79 11.61 4.64 -0.99
N ARG A 80 12.30 4.89 -2.12
CA ARG A 80 13.05 6.12 -2.35
C ARG A 80 12.29 7.02 -3.32
N PRO A 81 12.08 8.30 -2.98
CA PRO A 81 11.55 9.25 -3.95
C PRO A 81 12.41 9.28 -5.21
N LEU A 82 11.77 9.28 -6.37
CA LEU A 82 12.44 9.29 -7.66
C LEU A 82 12.52 10.71 -8.22
N PRO A 83 13.65 11.11 -8.83
CA PRO A 83 13.87 12.46 -9.39
C PRO A 83 13.12 12.66 -10.71
N LEU A 84 11.80 12.40 -10.72
CA LEU A 84 10.94 12.47 -11.90
C LEU A 84 10.62 13.91 -12.34
N ALA A 85 10.85 14.87 -11.44
CA ALA A 85 10.71 16.31 -11.68
C ALA A 85 12.05 17.05 -11.68
N ASP A 86 13.17 16.35 -11.74
CA ASP A 86 14.49 16.98 -11.72
C ASP A 86 14.71 17.82 -12.99
N ALA A 87 15.44 18.91 -12.87
CA ALA A 87 15.85 19.74 -14.01
C ALA A 87 16.83 19.02 -14.94
N ASP A 88 17.68 18.12 -14.37
CA ASP A 88 18.63 17.32 -15.14
C ASP A 88 17.91 16.19 -15.93
N PRO A 89 17.94 16.21 -17.26
CA PRO A 89 17.38 15.13 -18.07
C PRO A 89 18.00 13.76 -17.81
N ALA A 90 19.28 13.71 -17.40
CA ALA A 90 19.95 12.44 -17.10
C ALA A 90 19.39 11.80 -15.82
N ALA A 91 19.08 12.61 -14.78
CA ALA A 91 18.44 12.13 -13.57
C ALA A 91 17.05 11.57 -13.87
N ARG A 92 16.25 12.27 -14.69
CA ARG A 92 14.93 11.78 -15.12
C ARG A 92 15.02 10.49 -15.94
N ALA A 93 15.97 10.39 -16.85
CA ALA A 93 16.18 9.17 -17.63
C ALA A 93 16.55 7.97 -16.74
N ALA A 94 17.44 8.17 -15.76
CA ALA A 94 17.79 7.14 -14.78
C ALA A 94 16.57 6.71 -13.92
N ALA A 95 15.67 7.65 -13.59
CA ALA A 95 14.41 7.34 -12.90
C ALA A 95 13.47 6.47 -13.77
N ILE A 96 13.32 6.77 -15.05
CA ILE A 96 12.55 5.96 -16.00
C ILE A 96 13.13 4.53 -16.10
N GLU A 97 14.46 4.40 -16.22
CA GLU A 97 15.10 3.09 -16.22
C GLU A 97 14.86 2.33 -14.91
N ARG A 98 14.89 3.03 -13.76
CA ARG A 98 14.57 2.43 -12.45
C ARG A 98 13.15 1.91 -12.43
N ILE A 99 12.16 2.68 -12.90
CA ILE A 99 10.75 2.26 -13.01
C ILE A 99 10.65 1.02 -13.92
N GLY A 100 11.38 0.97 -15.03
CA GLY A 100 11.42 -0.20 -15.90
C GLY A 100 11.92 -1.47 -15.20
N ARG A 101 12.99 -1.36 -14.40
CA ARG A 101 13.51 -2.48 -13.60
C ARG A 101 12.51 -2.93 -12.52
N LEU A 102 11.87 -1.97 -11.84
CA LEU A 102 10.86 -2.25 -10.82
C LEU A 102 9.62 -2.92 -11.40
N SER A 103 9.15 -2.47 -12.56
CA SER A 103 8.00 -3.07 -13.24
C SER A 103 8.29 -4.50 -13.69
N ASN A 104 9.52 -4.78 -14.14
CA ASN A 104 9.94 -6.15 -14.43
C ASN A 104 9.95 -7.01 -13.15
N ALA A 105 10.47 -6.50 -12.03
CA ALA A 105 10.47 -7.20 -10.76
C ALA A 105 9.03 -7.42 -10.24
N ALA A 106 8.16 -6.41 -10.34
CA ALA A 106 6.74 -6.53 -10.01
C ALA A 106 6.06 -7.65 -10.80
N GLY A 107 6.27 -7.71 -12.11
CA GLY A 107 5.74 -8.79 -12.96
C GLY A 107 6.25 -10.17 -12.56
N LYS A 108 7.52 -10.30 -12.12
CA LYS A 108 8.07 -11.56 -11.61
C LYS A 108 7.48 -11.98 -10.26
N LEU A 109 7.19 -11.01 -9.40
CA LEU A 109 6.48 -11.22 -8.13
C LEU A 109 4.98 -11.50 -8.30
N GLY A 110 4.41 -11.27 -9.49
CA GLY A 110 2.96 -11.32 -9.72
C GLY A 110 2.23 -10.04 -9.27
N ALA A 111 2.96 -8.98 -8.90
CA ALA A 111 2.36 -7.71 -8.47
C ALA A 111 1.88 -6.90 -9.67
N ALA A 112 0.61 -6.53 -9.66
CA ALA A 112 -0.02 -5.72 -10.71
C ALA A 112 0.13 -4.20 -10.48
N GLN A 113 0.70 -3.79 -9.35
CA GLN A 113 0.83 -2.38 -8.98
C GLN A 113 2.26 -2.05 -8.55
N LEU A 114 2.71 -0.85 -8.92
CA LEU A 114 3.98 -0.26 -8.52
C LEU A 114 3.73 1.09 -7.86
N GLY A 115 3.94 1.18 -6.55
CA GLY A 115 3.90 2.42 -5.79
C GLY A 115 5.23 3.17 -5.92
N LEU A 116 5.16 4.48 -6.16
CA LEU A 116 6.34 5.34 -6.19
C LEU A 116 6.01 6.76 -5.74
N SER A 117 7.03 7.46 -5.25
CA SER A 117 6.92 8.87 -4.89
C SER A 117 7.84 9.73 -5.76
N ILE A 118 7.46 10.99 -5.95
CA ILE A 118 8.18 11.97 -6.76
C ILE A 118 9.00 12.86 -5.84
N GLU A 119 10.30 12.97 -6.11
CA GLU A 119 11.20 13.87 -5.39
C GLU A 119 11.01 15.32 -5.85
N GLY A 120 11.08 16.25 -4.89
CA GLY A 120 11.16 17.68 -5.13
C GLY A 120 10.04 18.48 -4.51
N GLU A 121 10.31 19.79 -4.40
CA GLU A 121 9.32 20.77 -3.96
C GLU A 121 8.30 21.06 -5.06
N ASP A 122 7.13 21.55 -4.66
CA ASP A 122 6.09 21.93 -5.62
C ASP A 122 6.51 23.17 -6.44
N GLY A 123 6.03 23.22 -7.67
CA GLY A 123 6.24 24.29 -8.62
C GLY A 123 5.75 23.90 -10.01
N ASP A 124 5.26 24.87 -10.79
CA ASP A 124 4.62 24.59 -12.07
C ASP A 124 5.56 23.92 -13.08
N ASP A 125 6.80 24.36 -13.19
CA ASP A 125 7.78 23.76 -14.09
C ASP A 125 8.08 22.30 -13.69
N ARG A 126 8.23 22.04 -12.39
CA ARG A 126 8.46 20.69 -11.85
C ARG A 126 7.24 19.78 -12.04
N PHE A 127 6.06 20.33 -11.89
CA PHE A 127 4.81 19.61 -12.16
C PHE A 127 4.72 19.18 -13.63
N GLU A 128 5.02 20.06 -14.58
CA GLU A 128 5.05 19.75 -16.01
C GLU A 128 6.10 18.69 -16.33
N GLN A 129 7.30 18.81 -15.74
CA GLN A 129 8.36 17.82 -15.89
C GLN A 129 7.95 16.47 -15.34
N ALA A 130 7.39 16.42 -14.13
CA ALA A 130 6.88 15.19 -13.53
C ALA A 130 5.83 14.52 -14.42
N ALA A 131 4.84 15.29 -14.90
CA ALA A 131 3.79 14.79 -15.79
C ALA A 131 4.35 14.17 -17.08
N SER A 132 5.32 14.85 -17.72
CA SER A 132 5.96 14.34 -18.92
C SER A 132 6.77 13.07 -18.64
N THR A 133 7.63 13.10 -17.60
CA THR A 133 8.53 12.00 -17.27
C THR A 133 7.77 10.74 -16.86
N VAL A 134 6.70 10.89 -16.03
CA VAL A 134 5.87 9.74 -15.64
C VAL A 134 5.11 9.17 -16.83
N ARG A 135 4.62 10.02 -17.74
CA ARG A 135 3.97 9.55 -18.98
C ARG A 135 4.93 8.71 -19.81
N ASP A 136 6.17 9.16 -20.00
CA ASP A 136 7.18 8.42 -20.75
C ASP A 136 7.53 7.09 -20.06
N ALA A 137 7.62 7.10 -18.72
CA ALA A 137 7.84 5.89 -17.94
C ALA A 137 6.68 4.88 -18.13
N VAL A 138 5.42 5.31 -17.99
CA VAL A 138 4.24 4.46 -18.15
C VAL A 138 4.19 3.84 -19.55
N GLN A 139 4.51 4.60 -20.61
CA GLN A 139 4.58 4.06 -21.96
C GLN A 139 5.69 3.00 -22.10
N THR A 140 6.84 3.22 -21.47
CA THR A 140 7.99 2.28 -21.51
C THR A 140 7.67 0.95 -20.84
N ILE A 141 6.86 0.95 -19.78
CA ILE A 141 6.51 -0.23 -18.99
C ILE A 141 5.20 -0.92 -19.40
N ASP A 142 4.52 -0.44 -20.43
CA ASP A 142 3.20 -0.94 -20.86
C ASP A 142 3.17 -2.47 -21.05
N ARG A 143 4.26 -3.04 -21.55
CA ARG A 143 4.45 -4.49 -21.76
C ARG A 143 4.41 -5.34 -20.48
N PHE A 144 4.62 -4.74 -19.30
CA PHE A 144 4.63 -5.46 -18.02
C PHE A 144 3.25 -5.53 -17.35
N GLU A 145 2.25 -4.84 -17.90
CA GLU A 145 0.88 -4.78 -17.38
C GLU A 145 0.76 -4.30 -15.93
N VAL A 146 1.75 -3.54 -15.44
CA VAL A 146 1.80 -2.97 -14.10
C VAL A 146 1.22 -1.56 -14.10
N ALA A 147 0.32 -1.27 -13.16
CA ALA A 147 -0.21 0.07 -12.93
C ALA A 147 0.68 0.84 -11.95
N VAL A 148 1.03 2.07 -12.30
CA VAL A 148 1.80 2.97 -11.44
C VAL A 148 0.84 3.69 -10.49
N GLN A 149 1.16 3.68 -9.19
CA GLN A 149 0.42 4.36 -8.14
C GLN A 149 1.32 5.42 -7.52
N ILE A 150 0.94 6.71 -7.61
CA ILE A 150 1.74 7.82 -7.08
C ILE A 150 1.35 8.07 -5.63
N GLU A 151 2.33 8.00 -4.73
CA GLU A 151 2.12 8.31 -3.32
C GLU A 151 1.83 9.80 -3.12
N ALA A 152 0.86 10.08 -2.25
CA ALA A 152 0.64 11.41 -1.72
C ALA A 152 1.69 11.69 -0.63
N ARG A 153 2.59 12.65 -0.90
CA ARG A 153 3.70 13.04 0.01
C ARG A 153 3.96 14.53 -0.06
N PRO A 154 4.53 15.13 1.01
CA PRO A 154 4.95 16.53 0.97
C PRO A 154 5.81 16.83 -0.27
N GLY A 155 5.58 17.96 -0.91
CA GLY A 155 6.16 18.37 -2.17
C GLY A 155 5.14 18.36 -3.31
N ILE A 156 5.54 17.97 -4.52
CA ILE A 156 4.71 18.03 -5.75
C ILE A 156 3.36 17.30 -5.59
N THR A 157 3.32 16.23 -4.82
CA THR A 157 2.12 15.38 -4.61
C THR A 157 1.47 15.57 -3.25
N GLY A 158 1.87 16.61 -2.49
CA GLY A 158 1.40 16.88 -1.14
C GLY A 158 -0.01 17.47 -1.07
N ASP A 159 -0.41 18.18 -2.11
CA ASP A 159 -1.79 18.67 -2.25
C ASP A 159 -2.63 17.63 -3.00
N PRO A 160 -3.76 17.13 -2.42
CA PRO A 160 -4.61 16.14 -3.08
C PRO A 160 -5.22 16.64 -4.41
N VAL A 161 -5.47 17.94 -4.56
CA VAL A 161 -5.93 18.53 -5.84
C VAL A 161 -4.83 18.42 -6.87
N ARG A 162 -3.62 18.85 -6.49
CA ARG A 162 -2.44 18.84 -7.36
C ARG A 162 -2.10 17.40 -7.80
N LEU A 163 -2.17 16.41 -6.90
CA LEU A 163 -1.94 15.02 -7.25
C LEU A 163 -2.98 14.50 -8.25
N THR A 164 -4.27 14.80 -8.05
CA THR A 164 -5.30 14.37 -9.01
C THR A 164 -5.16 15.04 -10.36
N ASP A 165 -4.74 16.30 -10.39
CA ASP A 165 -4.48 17.01 -11.64
C ASP A 165 -3.23 16.46 -12.36
N LEU A 166 -2.20 16.05 -11.61
CA LEU A 166 -1.03 15.35 -12.16
C LEU A 166 -1.45 14.03 -12.82
N ILE A 167 -2.25 13.20 -12.14
CA ILE A 167 -2.75 11.93 -12.68
C ILE A 167 -3.55 12.15 -13.96
N LYS A 168 -4.48 13.11 -13.97
CA LYS A 168 -5.27 13.49 -15.19
C LYS A 168 -4.37 13.96 -16.31
N LYS A 169 -3.34 14.74 -16.00
CA LYS A 169 -2.42 15.28 -16.99
C LYS A 169 -1.52 14.20 -17.58
N ILE A 170 -1.05 13.24 -16.79
CA ILE A 170 -0.34 12.06 -17.28
C ILE A 170 -1.25 11.28 -18.21
N GLY A 171 -2.49 11.01 -17.79
CA GLY A 171 -3.50 10.28 -18.54
C GLY A 171 -3.22 8.78 -18.64
N GLY A 172 -4.18 8.05 -19.21
CA GLY A 172 -4.10 6.60 -19.38
C GLY A 172 -4.79 5.82 -18.25
N PHE A 173 -4.79 4.48 -18.39
CA PHE A 173 -5.52 3.59 -17.46
C PHE A 173 -4.62 2.97 -16.39
N ARG A 174 -3.30 3.12 -16.53
CA ARG A 174 -2.30 2.47 -15.65
C ARG A 174 -1.57 3.49 -14.77
N ILE A 175 -2.26 4.54 -14.41
CA ILE A 175 -1.77 5.57 -13.49
C ILE A 175 -2.85 5.89 -12.47
N GLY A 176 -2.46 5.93 -11.21
CA GLY A 176 -3.37 6.22 -10.10
C GLY A 176 -2.66 6.85 -8.91
N SER A 177 -3.39 6.98 -7.82
CA SER A 177 -2.87 7.44 -6.53
C SER A 177 -2.66 6.28 -5.57
N LEU A 178 -1.70 6.43 -4.67
CA LEU A 178 -1.48 5.56 -3.51
C LEU A 178 -1.66 6.40 -2.24
N PRO A 179 -2.92 6.64 -1.82
CA PRO A 179 -3.20 7.42 -0.62
C PRO A 179 -2.85 6.64 0.64
N ASP A 180 -2.47 7.38 1.70
CA ASP A 180 -2.34 6.85 3.04
C ASP A 180 -3.31 7.58 3.97
N PHE A 181 -4.08 6.83 4.77
CA PHE A 181 -5.00 7.37 5.76
C PHE A 181 -4.30 8.30 6.76
N ARG A 182 -3.08 7.95 7.15
CA ARG A 182 -2.27 8.79 8.03
C ARG A 182 -1.87 10.10 7.36
N PHE A 183 -1.42 10.03 6.10
CA PHE A 183 -1.12 11.24 5.35
C PHE A 183 -2.37 12.12 5.20
N ALA A 184 -3.52 11.53 4.88
CA ALA A 184 -4.78 12.26 4.76
C ALA A 184 -5.16 12.97 6.07
N HIS A 185 -4.99 12.32 7.22
CA HIS A 185 -5.18 12.93 8.54
C HIS A 185 -4.23 14.12 8.77
N ASP A 186 -2.95 13.95 8.41
CA ASP A 186 -1.93 14.95 8.63
C ASP A 186 -2.09 16.20 7.74
N THR A 187 -2.92 16.14 6.66
CA THR A 187 -3.31 17.32 5.87
C THR A 187 -4.27 18.27 6.61
N GLY A 188 -4.94 17.80 7.66
CA GLY A 188 -5.99 18.54 8.37
C GLY A 188 -7.38 18.47 7.71
N ASP A 189 -7.50 17.88 6.50
CA ASP A 189 -8.76 17.57 5.81
C ASP A 189 -8.81 16.09 5.46
N TYR A 190 -9.02 15.26 6.50
CA TYR A 190 -8.96 13.82 6.41
C TYR A 190 -9.93 13.24 5.38
N GLU A 191 -11.22 13.52 5.56
CA GLU A 191 -12.25 12.99 4.67
C GLU A 191 -12.18 13.60 3.26
N GLY A 192 -11.95 14.90 3.14
CA GLY A 192 -11.83 15.56 1.86
C GLY A 192 -10.66 15.01 1.04
N THR A 193 -9.53 14.75 1.66
CA THR A 193 -8.36 14.13 1.05
C THR A 193 -8.67 12.71 0.57
N LEU A 194 -9.25 11.86 1.43
CA LEU A 194 -9.60 10.48 1.08
C LEU A 194 -10.65 10.45 -0.04
N ARG A 195 -11.72 11.23 0.07
CA ARG A 195 -12.78 11.32 -0.95
C ARG A 195 -12.24 11.72 -2.31
N ARG A 196 -11.23 12.59 -2.35
CA ARG A 196 -10.61 13.06 -3.59
C ARG A 196 -9.71 12.02 -4.23
N LEU A 197 -8.91 11.31 -3.43
CA LEU A 197 -7.89 10.39 -3.94
C LEU A 197 -8.43 8.98 -4.21
N ALA A 198 -9.43 8.52 -3.45
CA ALA A 198 -9.98 7.17 -3.54
C ALA A 198 -10.41 6.75 -4.97
N PRO A 199 -11.06 7.61 -5.80
CA PRO A 199 -11.45 7.23 -7.15
C PRO A 199 -10.28 6.90 -8.10
N TYR A 200 -9.06 7.28 -7.73
CA TYR A 200 -7.84 7.03 -8.50
C TYR A 200 -6.97 5.94 -7.87
N ALA A 201 -7.35 5.41 -6.70
CA ALA A 201 -6.52 4.49 -5.94
C ALA A 201 -6.76 3.03 -6.35
N GLY A 202 -5.69 2.29 -6.67
CA GLY A 202 -5.73 0.84 -6.80
C GLY A 202 -5.50 0.13 -5.47
N THR A 203 -4.76 0.76 -4.56
CA THR A 203 -4.55 0.37 -3.17
C THR A 203 -4.50 1.62 -2.31
N MET A 204 -5.03 1.55 -1.10
CA MET A 204 -4.85 2.59 -0.07
C MET A 204 -4.04 2.02 1.08
N ILE A 205 -3.15 2.83 1.64
CA ILE A 205 -2.34 2.46 2.81
C ILE A 205 -3.08 2.89 4.07
N ALA A 206 -3.20 1.98 5.04
CA ALA A 206 -3.67 2.30 6.39
C ALA A 206 -2.52 2.08 7.36
N THR A 207 -1.74 3.14 7.62
CA THR A 207 -0.65 3.10 8.59
C THR A 207 -1.23 3.11 10.00
N VAL A 208 -1.18 1.96 10.69
CA VAL A 208 -1.73 1.75 12.03
C VAL A 208 -0.66 1.88 13.12
N GLY A 209 -1.09 2.15 14.35
CA GLY A 209 -0.17 2.39 15.48
C GLY A 209 0.43 3.80 15.50
N ALA A 210 1.31 4.05 16.47
CA ALA A 210 1.80 5.39 16.80
C ALA A 210 2.84 5.97 15.85
N SER A 211 3.44 5.18 14.95
CA SER A 211 4.60 5.62 14.19
C SER A 211 4.29 5.87 12.72
N ALA A 212 4.78 7.01 12.22
CA ALA A 212 4.70 7.35 10.80
C ALA A 212 5.92 6.80 10.05
N ARG A 213 5.76 6.39 8.79
CA ARG A 213 6.87 6.15 7.86
C ARG A 213 7.82 7.36 7.86
N GLY A 214 9.08 7.15 8.25
CA GLY A 214 10.13 8.18 8.22
C GLY A 214 10.03 9.28 9.30
N GLY A 215 9.14 9.15 10.29
CA GLY A 215 9.00 10.07 11.41
C GLY A 215 9.69 9.57 12.68
N LYS A 216 10.05 10.52 13.59
CA LYS A 216 10.46 10.16 14.96
C LYS A 216 9.35 9.36 15.63
N PRO A 217 9.66 8.36 16.46
CA PRO A 217 8.65 7.62 17.21
C PRO A 217 7.78 8.64 17.96
N ALA A 218 6.47 8.62 17.68
CA ALA A 218 5.51 9.38 18.46
C ALA A 218 5.53 8.86 19.90
N GLY A 219 5.52 9.76 20.87
CA GLY A 219 5.63 9.35 22.28
C GLY A 219 4.52 8.38 22.68
N LYS A 220 4.76 7.61 23.68
CA LYS A 220 4.01 6.65 24.53
C LYS A 220 2.56 6.22 24.22
N SER A 221 1.97 6.54 23.07
CA SER A 221 0.64 6.07 22.66
C SER A 221 0.79 5.25 21.39
N ASP A 222 0.53 3.96 21.45
CA ASP A 222 0.49 3.03 20.30
C ASP A 222 -0.81 3.18 19.50
N ALA A 223 -1.63 4.18 19.78
CA ALA A 223 -2.91 4.40 19.11
C ALA A 223 -2.76 4.99 17.71
N THR A 224 -3.53 4.48 16.78
CA THR A 224 -3.71 5.07 15.44
C THR A 224 -4.30 6.49 15.61
N PRO A 225 -3.69 7.52 15.01
CA PRO A 225 -4.06 8.92 15.28
C PRO A 225 -5.31 9.40 14.55
N TYR A 226 -5.89 8.59 13.69
CA TYR A 226 -7.08 8.88 12.88
C TYR A 226 -8.17 7.84 13.13
N ASP A 227 -9.40 8.20 12.80
CA ASP A 227 -10.56 7.31 12.85
C ASP A 227 -10.58 6.44 11.58
N LEU A 228 -10.29 5.14 11.74
CA LEU A 228 -10.21 4.19 10.63
C LEU A 228 -11.60 3.98 10.01
N GLU A 229 -12.64 3.85 10.83
CA GLU A 229 -14.02 3.60 10.39
C GLU A 229 -14.58 4.80 9.63
N ALA A 230 -14.38 6.01 10.11
CA ALA A 230 -14.76 7.23 9.39
C ALA A 230 -14.05 7.33 8.03
N GLY A 231 -12.79 6.92 7.98
CA GLY A 231 -12.05 6.85 6.72
C GLY A 231 -12.62 5.80 5.77
N LEU A 232 -12.95 4.60 6.25
CA LEU A 232 -13.58 3.55 5.46
C LEU A 232 -14.95 4.00 4.93
N GLU A 233 -15.79 4.59 5.78
CA GLU A 233 -17.08 5.15 5.36
C GLU A 233 -16.90 6.16 4.21
N THR A 234 -15.93 7.05 4.36
CA THR A 234 -15.63 8.08 3.37
C THR A 234 -15.24 7.49 2.01
N VAL A 235 -14.35 6.49 1.98
CA VAL A 235 -13.88 5.92 0.70
C VAL A 235 -14.94 5.00 0.08
N LEU A 236 -15.71 4.28 0.87
CA LEU A 236 -16.83 3.48 0.38
C LEU A 236 -17.94 4.35 -0.21
N ALA A 237 -18.21 5.52 0.38
CA ALA A 237 -19.22 6.46 -0.12
C ALA A 237 -18.91 6.98 -1.54
N VAL A 238 -17.64 6.96 -1.97
CA VAL A 238 -17.22 7.29 -3.35
C VAL A 238 -16.99 6.06 -4.23
N GLY A 239 -17.39 4.87 -3.76
CA GLY A 239 -17.38 3.64 -4.55
C GLY A 239 -16.04 2.90 -4.57
N TYR A 240 -15.14 3.15 -3.62
CA TYR A 240 -13.88 2.40 -3.52
C TYR A 240 -14.16 0.93 -3.15
N GLN A 241 -13.56 -0.02 -3.92
CA GLN A 241 -13.79 -1.46 -3.77
C GLN A 241 -12.50 -2.27 -4.00
N HIS A 242 -11.33 -1.68 -3.72
CA HIS A 242 -10.04 -2.32 -3.95
C HIS A 242 -9.36 -2.72 -2.64
N ALA A 243 -8.04 -2.64 -2.57
CA ALA A 243 -7.27 -3.11 -1.43
C ALA A 243 -6.99 -2.02 -0.40
N ILE A 244 -7.12 -2.38 0.88
CA ILE A 244 -6.56 -1.62 2.01
C ILE A 244 -5.31 -2.37 2.48
N CYS A 245 -4.16 -1.74 2.35
CA CYS A 245 -2.89 -2.27 2.81
C CYS A 245 -2.57 -1.73 4.20
N LEU A 246 -2.64 -2.61 5.19
CA LEU A 246 -2.21 -2.29 6.55
C LEU A 246 -0.69 -2.11 6.57
N ASP A 247 -0.22 -1.04 7.16
CA ASP A 247 1.19 -0.74 7.37
C ASP A 247 1.46 -0.36 8.82
N HIS A 248 2.68 -0.58 9.28
CA HIS A 248 3.12 -0.23 10.64
C HIS A 248 4.61 0.11 10.59
N ALA A 249 5.07 0.93 11.52
CA ALA A 249 6.47 1.36 11.57
C ALA A 249 7.47 0.24 11.94
N GLY A 250 6.96 -0.92 12.31
CA GLY A 250 7.78 -2.06 12.75
C GLY A 250 7.80 -2.24 14.27
N GLY A 251 8.61 -3.21 14.72
CA GLY A 251 8.74 -3.55 16.14
C GLY A 251 7.74 -4.61 16.63
N PRO A 252 7.83 -5.01 17.91
CA PRO A 252 7.11 -6.18 18.46
C PRO A 252 5.58 -6.04 18.48
N GLY A 253 5.04 -4.83 18.38
CA GLY A 253 3.59 -4.56 18.33
C GLY A 253 2.96 -4.65 16.94
N ALA A 254 3.75 -4.76 15.87
CA ALA A 254 3.26 -4.64 14.49
C ALA A 254 2.17 -5.68 14.15
N SER A 255 2.39 -6.96 14.47
CA SER A 255 1.40 -8.02 14.20
C SER A 255 0.09 -7.75 14.93
N ALA A 256 0.14 -7.43 16.22
CA ALA A 256 -1.07 -7.19 17.02
C ALA A 256 -1.88 -5.99 16.50
N ALA A 257 -1.20 -4.86 16.19
CA ALA A 257 -1.85 -3.67 15.65
C ALA A 257 -2.50 -3.93 14.28
N MET A 258 -1.85 -4.71 13.41
CA MET A 258 -2.38 -5.05 12.09
C MET A 258 -3.56 -6.03 12.18
N ILE A 259 -3.50 -7.01 13.09
CA ILE A 259 -4.61 -7.95 13.35
C ILE A 259 -5.83 -7.19 13.88
N GLU A 260 -5.64 -6.29 14.86
CA GLU A 260 -6.72 -5.46 15.40
C GLU A 260 -7.35 -4.60 14.30
N ALA A 261 -6.53 -3.90 13.50
CA ALA A 261 -7.03 -3.07 12.41
C ALA A 261 -7.78 -3.89 11.35
N ARG A 262 -7.28 -5.09 10.99
CA ARG A 262 -7.97 -5.99 10.08
C ARG A 262 -9.35 -6.38 10.63
N GLN A 263 -9.41 -6.79 11.89
CA GLN A 263 -10.68 -7.17 12.54
C GLN A 263 -11.67 -6.00 12.56
N ARG A 264 -11.23 -4.78 12.86
CA ARG A 264 -12.07 -3.58 12.80
C ARG A 264 -12.61 -3.33 11.39
N ILE A 265 -11.79 -3.51 10.33
CA ILE A 265 -12.24 -3.39 8.95
C ILE A 265 -13.30 -4.46 8.64
N GLU A 266 -13.06 -5.70 9.01
CA GLU A 266 -13.98 -6.82 8.75
C GLU A 266 -15.32 -6.63 9.49
N THR A 267 -15.29 -6.28 10.77
CA THR A 267 -16.51 -5.97 11.56
C THR A 267 -17.26 -4.76 10.98
N PHE A 268 -16.55 -3.73 10.50
CA PHE A 268 -17.17 -2.58 9.85
C PHE A 268 -17.89 -2.97 8.54
N LEU A 269 -17.32 -3.89 7.77
CA LEU A 269 -17.88 -4.34 6.49
C LEU A 269 -19.02 -5.36 6.65
N ASP A 270 -18.99 -6.15 7.70
CA ASP A 270 -20.01 -7.16 8.04
C ASP A 270 -20.34 -7.15 9.53
N PRO A 271 -21.16 -6.20 9.99
CA PRO A 271 -21.51 -6.03 11.40
C PRO A 271 -22.29 -7.21 12.00
N GLY A 272 -22.76 -8.16 11.19
CA GLY A 272 -23.53 -9.33 11.65
C GLY A 272 -22.70 -10.60 11.85
N SER A 273 -21.42 -10.61 11.50
CA SER A 273 -20.59 -11.82 11.57
C SER A 273 -20.21 -12.24 13.00
N ASP A 274 -20.34 -11.36 13.99
CA ASP A 274 -20.00 -11.64 15.40
C ASP A 274 -21.20 -12.23 16.21
N GLU A 275 -22.40 -12.33 15.61
CA GLU A 275 -23.56 -12.97 16.23
C GLU A 275 -23.67 -14.46 15.84
N GLU A 276 -22.63 -15.27 16.03
CA GLU A 276 -22.80 -16.71 16.12
C GLU A 276 -23.51 -17.03 17.47
N GLU A 277 -24.78 -17.36 17.36
CA GLU A 277 -25.63 -17.83 18.43
C GLU A 277 -24.91 -18.94 19.22
N PRO A 278 -24.85 -18.87 20.57
CA PRO A 278 -24.30 -19.98 21.34
C PRO A 278 -25.13 -21.24 21.06
N PRO A 279 -24.48 -22.41 20.90
CA PRO A 279 -25.20 -23.65 20.61
C PRO A 279 -26.30 -23.86 21.66
N ALA A 280 -27.52 -24.07 21.15
CA ALA A 280 -28.68 -24.37 21.98
C ALA A 280 -28.35 -25.52 22.95
N ALA A 281 -28.47 -25.25 24.24
CA ALA A 281 -28.29 -26.27 25.26
C ALA A 281 -29.27 -27.41 24.97
N GLU A 282 -28.74 -28.60 24.67
CA GLU A 282 -29.55 -29.83 24.63
C GLU A 282 -30.19 -30.00 26.01
N GLU A 283 -31.51 -29.79 26.10
CA GLU A 283 -32.28 -30.20 27.23
C GLU A 283 -32.19 -31.73 27.33
N GLU A 284 -31.37 -32.21 28.25
CA GLU A 284 -31.45 -33.60 28.71
C GLU A 284 -32.86 -33.86 29.27
N ALA A 285 -33.69 -34.52 28.49
CA ALA A 285 -34.95 -35.12 28.97
C ALA A 285 -34.60 -36.36 29.78
N SER A 286 -34.87 -36.27 31.08
CA SER A 286 -34.92 -37.41 32.00
C SER A 286 -36.11 -38.31 31.74
#